data_1f63f2e4c4739f238e98198d8c87a385
#
_entry.id   1f63f2e4c4739f238e98198d8c87a385
#
_cell.length_a   1.000
_cell.length_b   1.000
_cell.length_c   1.000
_cell.angle_alpha   90.00
_cell.angle_beta   90.00
_cell.angle_gamma   90.00
#
_symmetry.space_group_name_H-M   'P 1'
#
loop_
_entity.id
_entity.type
_entity.pdbx_description
1 polymer ?
#
loop_
_entity_poly.entity_id
_entity_poly.type
_entity_poly.pdbx_seq_one_letter_code
_entity_poly.pdbx_strand_id
1 'polypeptide(L)'
;MGVGQGDCEGSSKSPGAKDANCHTRAFGVMVLLFIALPLLCKYRLRPNILGVSAQSYGGLLPYILLTRPCDQARSFAEALTLRGVAVQNIVIDPILKIEAVAAPFDFAPIQGLLITSANAVAHLPADLVGSNLPAYCVGEATTRAAIKRGLTARHMAATAQGLCAAVGHENPTGPLLHLRGAHTTLDIAHHFQGTRINLQNLVTYQQIEQTLKHETYQMLQSAGRVILPIFSPRSARLLCGLDLDWTGHIAVAISQAVSEPCRMAGFGEVIVSPKSDTVSMLDVTTPLMAAKSG
;
A
#
# COMPACT_ATOMS: atom_id res chain seq x y z
N MET A 1 49.46 -38.04 37.01
CA MET A 1 49.30 -37.78 38.44
C MET A 1 48.07 -36.90 38.55
N GLY A 2 46.98 -37.33 38.94
CA GLY A 2 46.27 -38.02 39.99
C GLY A 2 44.96 -37.28 40.11
N VAL A 3 43.85 -37.84 39.77
CA VAL A 3 42.86 -38.67 40.47
C VAL A 3 42.12 -37.96 41.61
N GLY A 4 40.80 -38.08 41.57
CA GLY A 4 39.83 -37.86 42.65
C GLY A 4 38.51 -37.40 42.12
N GLN A 5 37.66 -38.14 41.66
CA GLN A 5 36.47 -38.96 42.04
C GLN A 5 35.88 -38.64 43.44
N GLY A 6 34.57 -38.51 43.53
CA GLY A 6 33.76 -38.49 44.73
C GLY A 6 32.28 -38.35 44.44
N ASP A 7 31.63 -39.49 44.26
CA ASP A 7 30.18 -39.71 44.27
C ASP A 7 29.60 -39.59 45.63
N CYS A 8 28.23 -39.42 45.74
CA CYS A 8 27.23 -40.11 46.57
C CYS A 8 25.99 -39.20 46.69
N GLU A 9 24.87 -39.52 46.11
CA GLU A 9 23.75 -40.37 46.55
C GLU A 9 23.03 -39.99 47.86
N GLY A 10 21.69 -39.94 47.72
CA GLY A 10 20.76 -40.24 48.84
C GLY A 10 19.59 -39.30 48.92
N SER A 11 18.50 -39.59 48.32
CA SER A 11 17.34 -40.38 48.80
C SER A 11 16.29 -39.65 49.64
N SER A 12 15.12 -39.56 48.99
CA SER A 12 13.77 -39.93 49.48
C SER A 12 13.00 -39.05 50.49
N LYS A 13 11.80 -38.75 50.09
CA LYS A 13 10.47 -39.00 50.67
C LYS A 13 9.53 -37.81 50.66
N SER A 14 8.44 -37.93 49.92
CA SER A 14 7.13 -37.32 50.20
C SER A 14 6.53 -38.01 51.41
N PRO A 15 5.46 -37.56 52.09
CA PRO A 15 4.19 -37.10 51.53
C PRO A 15 3.42 -36.06 52.38
N GLY A 16 2.28 -35.60 51.90
CA GLY A 16 1.23 -35.10 52.78
C GLY A 16 0.37 -33.99 52.14
N ALA A 17 -0.79 -34.41 51.64
CA ALA A 17 -1.90 -33.56 51.27
C ALA A 17 -2.56 -32.89 52.50
N LYS A 18 -3.15 -31.71 52.32
CA LYS A 18 -4.53 -31.35 52.66
C LYS A 18 -4.82 -29.86 52.45
N ASP A 19 -5.85 -29.65 51.64
CA ASP A 19 -7.00 -28.73 51.81
C ASP A 19 -6.76 -27.28 52.31
N ALA A 20 -7.16 -26.28 51.58
CA ALA A 20 -8.47 -25.69 51.43
C ALA A 20 -8.41 -24.30 50.82
N ASN A 21 -9.05 -24.17 49.69
CA ASN A 21 -10.11 -23.21 49.36
C ASN A 21 -10.04 -21.74 49.80
N CYS A 22 -10.28 -20.93 48.79
CA CYS A 22 -10.98 -19.62 48.82
C CYS A 22 -10.17 -18.38 48.48
N HIS A 23 -10.63 -17.80 47.45
CA HIS A 23 -10.56 -16.43 46.93
C HIS A 23 -9.86 -16.27 45.56
N THR A 24 -10.57 -16.81 44.59
CA THR A 24 -10.45 -16.40 43.19
C THR A 24 -11.53 -15.38 42.90
N ARG A 25 -11.18 -14.19 42.48
CA ARG A 25 -11.93 -13.38 41.51
C ARG A 25 -11.16 -12.08 41.28
N ALA A 26 -10.97 -11.81 39.99
CA ALA A 26 -10.53 -10.54 39.40
C ALA A 26 -9.04 -10.45 38.99
N PHE A 27 -8.63 -11.24 38.01
CA PHE A 27 -7.54 -10.86 37.08
C PHE A 27 -7.65 -11.75 35.81
N GLY A 28 -8.66 -11.53 35.02
CA GLY A 28 -8.93 -12.40 33.86
C GLY A 28 -9.55 -11.72 32.65
N VAL A 29 -9.40 -10.41 32.43
CA VAL A 29 -10.03 -9.74 31.29
C VAL A 29 -9.08 -8.90 30.44
N MET A 30 -7.78 -8.79 30.77
CA MET A 30 -6.88 -7.88 30.05
C MET A 30 -5.75 -8.55 29.25
N VAL A 31 -5.77 -9.87 29.05
CA VAL A 31 -4.74 -10.59 28.27
C VAL A 31 -5.28 -11.14 26.94
N LEU A 32 -6.58 -11.09 26.70
CA LEU A 32 -7.20 -11.64 25.46
C LEU A 32 -7.28 -10.66 24.28
N LEU A 33 -6.81 -9.40 24.44
CA LEU A 33 -6.88 -8.40 23.36
C LEU A 33 -5.61 -8.29 22.50
N PHE A 34 -4.52 -8.97 22.87
CA PHE A 34 -3.24 -8.89 22.13
C PHE A 34 -2.89 -10.12 21.28
N ILE A 35 -3.70 -11.18 21.32
CA ILE A 35 -3.43 -12.42 20.56
C ILE A 35 -4.34 -12.56 19.33
N ALA A 36 -5.34 -11.71 19.16
CA ALA A 36 -6.31 -11.82 18.05
C ALA A 36 -5.86 -11.09 16.76
N LEU A 37 -4.78 -10.31 16.76
CA LEU A 37 -4.37 -9.54 15.57
C LEU A 37 -3.64 -10.34 14.48
N PRO A 38 -2.97 -11.48 14.70
CA PRO A 38 -2.35 -12.25 13.61
C PRO A 38 -3.30 -13.22 12.88
N LEU A 39 -4.50 -13.48 13.41
CA LEU A 39 -5.41 -14.48 12.84
C LEU A 39 -6.38 -13.92 11.79
N LEU A 40 -6.55 -12.60 11.72
CA LEU A 40 -7.36 -11.94 10.69
C LEU A 40 -6.70 -11.88 9.31
N CYS A 41 -5.41 -12.17 9.22
CA CYS A 41 -4.68 -12.21 7.94
C CYS A 41 -4.95 -13.49 7.12
N LYS A 42 -5.72 -14.46 7.62
CA LYS A 42 -6.08 -15.72 6.94
C LYS A 42 -7.51 -15.75 6.42
N TYR A 43 -8.31 -14.74 6.68
CA TYR A 43 -9.61 -14.66 6.01
C TYR A 43 -9.40 -14.19 4.58
N ARG A 44 -9.15 -15.15 3.71
CA ARG A 44 -9.47 -15.10 2.29
C ARG A 44 -10.92 -14.60 2.22
N LEU A 45 -11.11 -13.31 1.96
CA LEU A 45 -12.42 -12.76 1.61
C LEU A 45 -12.89 -13.60 0.42
N ARG A 46 -13.71 -14.60 0.71
CA ARG A 46 -14.34 -15.40 -0.33
C ARG A 46 -15.24 -14.46 -1.10
N PRO A 47 -15.11 -14.37 -2.42
CA PRO A 47 -16.11 -13.72 -3.24
C PRO A 47 -17.31 -14.70 -3.32
N ASN A 48 -18.15 -14.72 -2.30
CA ASN A 48 -19.38 -15.48 -2.34
C ASN A 48 -20.55 -14.51 -2.24
N ILE A 49 -20.68 -13.66 -3.28
CA ILE A 49 -21.90 -12.93 -3.59
C ILE A 49 -22.37 -13.43 -4.96
N LEU A 50 -22.44 -14.75 -5.13
CA LEU A 50 -23.08 -15.40 -6.27
C LEU A 50 -24.37 -16.05 -5.75
N GLY A 51 -25.43 -15.28 -5.71
CA GLY A 51 -26.78 -15.71 -5.35
C GLY A 51 -27.83 -14.61 -5.46
N VAL A 52 -27.44 -13.39 -5.82
CA VAL A 52 -28.38 -12.29 -6.03
C VAL A 52 -28.61 -12.14 -7.53
N SER A 53 -29.77 -12.61 -7.98
CA SER A 53 -30.25 -12.39 -9.35
C SER A 53 -30.26 -10.87 -9.65
N ALA A 54 -29.97 -10.52 -10.91
CA ALA A 54 -29.88 -9.14 -11.43
C ALA A 54 -31.14 -8.26 -11.21
N GLN A 55 -32.14 -8.74 -10.50
CA GLN A 55 -33.43 -8.04 -10.27
C GLN A 55 -33.52 -7.26 -8.95
N SER A 56 -32.48 -7.18 -8.13
CA SER A 56 -32.54 -6.55 -6.78
C SER A 56 -31.77 -5.22 -6.67
N TYR A 57 -31.34 -4.57 -7.73
CA TYR A 57 -30.54 -3.35 -7.69
C TYR A 57 -31.34 -2.03 -7.53
N GLY A 58 -32.62 -2.10 -7.26
CA GLY A 58 -33.44 -0.94 -6.94
C GLY A 58 -33.16 -0.43 -5.51
N GLY A 59 -32.35 0.62 -5.37
CA GLY A 59 -32.13 1.30 -4.09
C GLY A 59 -30.87 0.90 -3.30
N LEU A 60 -29.95 0.14 -3.84
CA LEU A 60 -28.68 -0.25 -3.20
C LEU A 60 -27.66 0.90 -3.23
N LEU A 61 -26.94 1.04 -2.11
CA LEU A 61 -25.79 1.92 -2.01
C LEU A 61 -24.78 1.64 -3.15
N PRO A 62 -24.09 2.67 -3.67
CA PRO A 62 -23.11 2.48 -4.71
C PRO A 62 -21.95 1.59 -4.23
N TYR A 63 -21.26 0.95 -5.18
CA TYR A 63 -20.01 0.23 -4.90
C TYR A 63 -18.81 1.17 -5.06
N ILE A 64 -17.73 0.88 -4.31
CA ILE A 64 -16.41 1.46 -4.54
C ILE A 64 -15.54 0.38 -5.17
N LEU A 65 -14.98 0.64 -6.35
CA LEU A 65 -14.00 -0.23 -7.00
C LEU A 65 -12.59 0.33 -6.81
N LEU A 66 -11.74 -0.44 -6.14
CA LEU A 66 -10.33 -0.12 -5.90
C LEU A 66 -9.44 -0.91 -6.85
N THR A 67 -8.85 -0.21 -7.82
CA THR A 67 -8.01 -0.79 -8.88
C THR A 67 -6.51 -0.58 -8.67
N ARG A 68 -6.13 -0.04 -7.50
CA ARG A 68 -4.74 0.12 -7.08
C ARG A 68 -4.06 -1.24 -6.86
N PRO A 69 -2.70 -1.30 -6.85
CA PRO A 69 -1.97 -2.47 -6.38
C PRO A 69 -2.48 -2.94 -5.00
N CYS A 70 -2.52 -4.25 -4.81
CA CYS A 70 -3.30 -4.93 -3.77
C CYS A 70 -3.12 -4.35 -2.36
N ASP A 71 -1.88 -4.14 -1.91
CA ASP A 71 -1.60 -3.64 -0.55
C ASP A 71 -2.10 -2.20 -0.34
N GLN A 72 -1.94 -1.37 -1.38
CA GLN A 72 -2.43 0.01 -1.35
C GLN A 72 -3.97 0.06 -1.39
N ALA A 73 -4.60 -0.86 -2.14
CA ALA A 73 -6.05 -0.99 -2.19
C ALA A 73 -6.62 -1.44 -0.84
N ARG A 74 -5.99 -2.42 -0.19
CA ARG A 74 -6.37 -2.87 1.16
C ARG A 74 -6.29 -1.76 2.20
N SER A 75 -5.16 -1.05 2.24
CA SER A 75 -5.00 0.08 3.19
C SER A 75 -6.05 1.17 2.96
N PHE A 76 -6.42 1.44 1.71
CA PHE A 76 -7.47 2.42 1.40
C PHE A 76 -8.85 1.89 1.78
N ALA A 77 -9.14 0.60 1.55
CA ALA A 77 -10.39 -0.05 1.96
C ALA A 77 -10.57 -0.04 3.48
N GLU A 78 -9.52 -0.33 4.24
CA GLU A 78 -9.52 -0.24 5.71
C GLU A 78 -9.84 1.19 6.17
N ALA A 79 -9.22 2.19 5.56
CA ALA A 79 -9.49 3.59 5.88
C ALA A 79 -10.93 4.02 5.52
N LEU A 80 -11.50 3.52 4.43
CA LEU A 80 -12.92 3.73 4.09
C LEU A 80 -13.84 3.07 5.13
N THR A 81 -13.51 1.86 5.55
CA THR A 81 -14.30 1.12 6.55
C THR A 81 -14.29 1.84 7.91
N LEU A 82 -13.14 2.39 8.33
CA LEU A 82 -13.04 3.24 9.53
C LEU A 82 -13.89 4.52 9.44
N ARG A 83 -14.22 4.96 8.24
CA ARG A 83 -15.12 6.10 7.97
C ARG A 83 -16.59 5.70 7.77
N GLY A 84 -16.93 4.44 8.08
CA GLY A 84 -18.30 3.94 8.04
C GLY A 84 -18.76 3.35 6.70
N VAL A 85 -17.86 3.19 5.71
CA VAL A 85 -18.21 2.50 4.47
C VAL A 85 -18.29 1.00 4.74
N ALA A 86 -19.43 0.38 4.40
CA ALA A 86 -19.63 -1.04 4.61
C ALA A 86 -18.69 -1.86 3.70
N VAL A 87 -17.99 -2.83 4.27
CA VAL A 87 -16.97 -3.63 3.59
C VAL A 87 -17.51 -4.35 2.35
N GLN A 88 -18.78 -4.79 2.37
CA GLN A 88 -19.45 -5.45 1.24
C GLN A 88 -19.65 -4.53 0.03
N ASN A 89 -19.55 -3.22 0.21
CA ASN A 89 -19.64 -2.24 -0.87
C ASN A 89 -18.27 -1.86 -1.45
N ILE A 90 -17.18 -2.48 -0.95
CA ILE A 90 -15.82 -2.24 -1.42
C ILE A 90 -15.33 -3.45 -2.20
N VAL A 91 -15.06 -3.26 -3.48
CA VAL A 91 -14.48 -4.28 -4.36
C VAL A 91 -13.02 -3.94 -4.62
N ILE A 92 -12.13 -4.91 -4.39
CA ILE A 92 -10.70 -4.77 -4.69
C ILE A 92 -10.37 -5.66 -5.89
N ASP A 93 -10.05 -5.03 -7.00
CA ASP A 93 -9.64 -5.72 -8.22
C ASP A 93 -8.55 -4.90 -8.93
N PRO A 94 -7.26 -5.15 -8.62
CA PRO A 94 -6.15 -4.38 -9.13
C PRO A 94 -5.96 -4.57 -10.62
N ILE A 95 -5.82 -3.48 -11.38
CA ILE A 95 -5.43 -3.50 -12.81
C ILE A 95 -3.92 -3.40 -13.02
N LEU A 96 -3.17 -3.24 -11.92
CA LEU A 96 -1.71 -3.24 -11.91
C LEU A 96 -1.22 -4.10 -10.74
N LYS A 97 -0.34 -5.04 -11.03
CA LYS A 97 0.41 -5.82 -10.04
C LYS A 97 1.83 -5.27 -9.94
N ILE A 98 2.31 -5.12 -8.72
CA ILE A 98 3.71 -4.78 -8.48
C ILE A 98 4.49 -6.09 -8.34
N GLU A 99 5.55 -6.24 -9.13
CA GLU A 99 6.47 -7.38 -9.05
C GLU A 99 7.88 -6.90 -8.83
N ALA A 100 8.61 -7.61 -7.97
CA ALA A 100 10.03 -7.36 -7.76
C ALA A 100 10.83 -7.63 -9.04
N VAL A 101 11.82 -6.79 -9.30
CA VAL A 101 12.84 -7.03 -10.31
C VAL A 101 14.16 -7.25 -9.58
N ALA A 102 14.70 -8.44 -9.71
CA ALA A 102 16.04 -8.76 -9.22
C ALA A 102 17.06 -8.40 -10.29
N ALA A 103 18.02 -7.55 -9.92
CA ALA A 103 19.16 -7.23 -10.77
C ALA A 103 20.43 -7.28 -9.90
N PRO A 104 21.50 -7.93 -10.37
CA PRO A 104 22.79 -7.89 -9.67
C PRO A 104 23.28 -6.44 -9.65
N PHE A 105 23.69 -5.98 -8.48
CA PHE A 105 24.20 -4.63 -8.28
C PHE A 105 25.23 -4.63 -7.15
N ASP A 106 26.32 -3.91 -7.34
CA ASP A 106 27.31 -3.69 -6.28
C ASP A 106 26.92 -2.46 -5.47
N PHE A 107 26.49 -2.69 -4.22
CA PHE A 107 26.06 -1.65 -3.30
C PHE A 107 27.22 -1.04 -2.50
N ALA A 108 28.41 -1.65 -2.50
CA ALA A 108 29.54 -1.21 -1.66
C ALA A 108 29.94 0.26 -1.87
N PRO A 109 29.96 0.83 -3.10
CA PRO A 109 30.32 2.22 -3.29
C PRO A 109 29.21 3.23 -2.96
N ILE A 110 27.96 2.77 -2.75
CA ILE A 110 26.80 3.65 -2.62
C ILE A 110 26.81 4.38 -1.27
N GLN A 111 26.68 5.70 -1.32
CA GLN A 111 26.70 6.60 -0.16
C GLN A 111 25.31 7.13 0.22
N GLY A 112 24.31 6.95 -0.64
CA GLY A 112 22.94 7.39 -0.36
C GLY A 112 21.96 6.95 -1.43
N LEU A 113 20.67 7.01 -1.09
CA LEU A 113 19.57 6.52 -1.90
C LEU A 113 18.61 7.66 -2.26
N LEU A 114 18.13 7.69 -3.50
CA LEU A 114 16.97 8.47 -3.90
C LEU A 114 15.77 7.52 -4.05
N ILE A 115 14.65 7.85 -3.38
CA ILE A 115 13.46 6.99 -3.36
C ILE A 115 12.21 7.82 -3.62
N THR A 116 11.61 7.63 -4.77
CA THR A 116 10.42 8.39 -5.22
C THR A 116 9.10 7.67 -5.00
N SER A 117 9.12 6.43 -4.52
CA SER A 117 7.93 5.61 -4.35
C SER A 117 8.04 4.62 -3.19
N ALA A 118 6.97 4.47 -2.42
CA ALA A 118 6.87 3.43 -1.40
C ALA A 118 6.99 2.01 -1.99
N ASN A 119 6.65 1.80 -3.27
CA ASN A 119 6.88 0.53 -3.95
C ASN A 119 8.36 0.18 -4.05
N ALA A 120 9.25 1.17 -4.29
CA ALA A 120 10.69 0.93 -4.29
C ALA A 120 11.19 0.49 -2.90
N VAL A 121 10.61 1.04 -1.83
CA VAL A 121 10.92 0.62 -0.45
C VAL A 121 10.40 -0.80 -0.16
N ALA A 122 9.21 -1.15 -0.64
CA ALA A 122 8.64 -2.49 -0.48
C ALA A 122 9.54 -3.56 -1.12
N HIS A 123 10.17 -3.21 -2.24
CA HIS A 123 11.10 -4.07 -2.99
C HIS A 123 12.56 -3.65 -2.82
N LEU A 124 12.90 -3.13 -1.64
CA LEU A 124 14.28 -2.78 -1.28
C LEU A 124 15.17 -4.05 -1.32
N PRO A 125 16.29 -4.04 -2.05
CA PRO A 125 17.28 -5.12 -2.01
C PRO A 125 17.69 -5.48 -0.59
N ALA A 126 17.94 -6.78 -0.33
CA ALA A 126 18.25 -7.28 1.01
C ALA A 126 19.49 -6.61 1.61
N ASP A 127 20.50 -6.36 0.79
CA ASP A 127 21.77 -5.69 1.16
C ASP A 127 21.57 -4.26 1.69
N LEU A 128 20.47 -3.61 1.33
CA LEU A 128 20.15 -2.25 1.76
C LEU A 128 19.26 -2.20 3.00
N VAL A 129 18.66 -3.33 3.41
CA VAL A 129 17.82 -3.41 4.61
C VAL A 129 18.67 -3.24 5.86
N GLY A 130 18.36 -2.24 6.70
CA GLY A 130 19.12 -1.98 7.92
C GLY A 130 20.50 -1.36 7.69
N SER A 131 20.82 -0.92 6.46
CA SER A 131 22.13 -0.36 6.11
C SER A 131 22.41 1.01 6.74
N ASN A 132 21.41 1.68 7.31
CA ASN A 132 21.49 3.07 7.80
C ASN A 132 21.91 4.09 6.74
N LEU A 133 21.91 3.74 5.45
CA LEU A 133 22.24 4.68 4.39
C LEU A 133 21.29 5.89 4.40
N PRO A 134 21.80 7.09 4.13
CA PRO A 134 20.96 8.25 3.89
C PRO A 134 20.00 7.99 2.74
N ALA A 135 18.71 8.29 2.93
CA ALA A 135 17.69 8.11 1.90
C ALA A 135 16.90 9.41 1.72
N TYR A 136 16.96 9.97 0.53
CA TYR A 136 16.28 11.19 0.11
C TYR A 136 14.95 10.80 -0.52
N CYS A 137 13.83 11.06 0.17
CA CYS A 137 12.54 10.52 -0.20
C CYS A 137 11.56 11.58 -0.71
N VAL A 138 10.74 11.17 -1.69
CA VAL A 138 9.53 11.90 -2.10
C VAL A 138 8.34 11.43 -1.26
N GLY A 139 7.70 12.39 -0.58
CA GLY A 139 6.49 12.17 0.20
C GLY A 139 6.72 11.45 1.53
N GLU A 140 5.91 11.84 2.51
CA GLU A 140 6.02 11.30 3.88
C GLU A 140 5.79 9.80 3.98
N ALA A 141 4.87 9.24 3.17
CA ALA A 141 4.57 7.80 3.19
C ALA A 141 5.80 6.96 2.79
N THR A 142 6.52 7.39 1.75
CA THR A 142 7.78 6.78 1.31
C THR A 142 8.86 6.90 2.39
N THR A 143 8.98 8.09 3.01
CA THR A 143 9.93 8.34 4.09
C THR A 143 9.68 7.44 5.28
N ARG A 144 8.43 7.35 5.76
CA ARG A 144 8.06 6.45 6.87
C ARG A 144 8.34 4.97 6.55
N ALA A 145 8.06 4.56 5.31
CA ALA A 145 8.35 3.20 4.86
C ALA A 145 9.86 2.91 4.87
N ALA A 146 10.68 3.86 4.39
CA ALA A 146 12.13 3.73 4.34
C ALA A 146 12.76 3.65 5.76
N ILE A 147 12.28 4.47 6.71
CA ILE A 147 12.70 4.40 8.11
C ILE A 147 12.39 3.01 8.71
N LYS A 148 11.20 2.46 8.44
CA LYS A 148 10.81 1.12 8.90
C LYS A 148 11.70 -0.01 8.34
N ARG A 149 12.37 0.23 7.22
CA ARG A 149 13.33 -0.70 6.60
C ARG A 149 14.77 -0.47 7.06
N GLY A 150 15.00 0.42 8.04
CA GLY A 150 16.30 0.70 8.63
C GLY A 150 17.19 1.61 7.80
N LEU A 151 16.59 2.53 7.03
CA LEU A 151 17.31 3.58 6.34
C LEU A 151 17.25 4.89 7.14
N THR A 152 18.27 5.74 7.01
CA THR A 152 18.26 7.11 7.54
C THR A 152 17.52 8.02 6.55
N ALA A 153 16.19 7.91 6.52
CA ALA A 153 15.38 8.57 5.51
C ALA A 153 14.89 9.95 5.92
N ARG A 154 14.90 10.88 4.94
CA ARG A 154 14.40 12.26 5.07
C ARG A 154 13.40 12.56 3.97
N HIS A 155 12.31 13.25 4.34
CA HIS A 155 11.37 13.81 3.38
C HIS A 155 11.97 15.06 2.76
N MET A 156 12.25 15.03 1.46
CA MET A 156 12.88 16.14 0.76
C MET A 156 11.87 17.02 0.02
N ALA A 157 10.84 16.41 -0.56
CA ALA A 157 9.83 17.12 -1.33
C ALA A 157 8.57 16.28 -1.54
N ALA A 158 7.50 16.92 -2.00
CA ALA A 158 6.26 16.25 -2.38
C ALA A 158 6.29 15.66 -3.81
N THR A 159 7.23 16.09 -4.65
CA THR A 159 7.35 15.68 -6.06
C THR A 159 8.78 15.29 -6.42
N ALA A 160 8.94 14.52 -7.51
CA ALA A 160 10.26 14.13 -8.02
C ALA A 160 11.09 15.34 -8.48
N GLN A 161 10.46 16.37 -9.09
CA GLN A 161 11.15 17.60 -9.43
C GLN A 161 11.67 18.34 -8.18
N GLY A 162 10.82 18.43 -7.15
CA GLY A 162 11.24 19.02 -5.87
C GLY A 162 12.37 18.27 -5.22
N LEU A 163 12.36 16.91 -5.30
CA LEU A 163 13.50 16.10 -4.84
C LEU A 163 14.78 16.44 -5.61
N CYS A 164 14.73 16.54 -6.93
CA CYS A 164 15.88 16.91 -7.74
C CYS A 164 16.46 18.27 -7.32
N ALA A 165 15.59 19.28 -7.14
CA ALA A 165 16.02 20.61 -6.70
C ALA A 165 16.67 20.57 -5.30
N ALA A 166 16.06 19.87 -4.34
CA ALA A 166 16.56 19.77 -2.97
C ALA A 166 17.91 19.03 -2.90
N VAL A 167 18.03 17.90 -3.62
CA VAL A 167 19.28 17.12 -3.69
C VAL A 167 20.36 17.90 -4.42
N GLY A 168 20.02 18.64 -5.50
CA GLY A 168 20.94 19.51 -6.20
C GLY A 168 21.50 20.63 -5.32
N HIS A 169 20.67 21.23 -4.47
CA HIS A 169 21.08 22.25 -3.49
C HIS A 169 21.95 21.66 -2.37
N GLU A 170 21.58 20.51 -1.82
CA GLU A 170 22.33 19.84 -0.76
C GLU A 170 23.70 19.30 -1.26
N ASN A 171 23.74 18.93 -2.53
CA ASN A 171 24.95 18.43 -3.22
C ASN A 171 25.68 17.33 -2.43
N PRO A 172 25.02 16.20 -2.09
CA PRO A 172 25.60 15.13 -1.30
C PRO A 172 26.82 14.53 -2.00
N THR A 173 27.80 14.13 -1.22
CA THR A 173 29.05 13.54 -1.71
C THR A 173 28.88 12.03 -1.96
N GLY A 174 29.66 11.49 -2.92
CA GLY A 174 29.71 10.06 -3.24
C GLY A 174 28.64 9.59 -4.21
N PRO A 175 28.72 8.35 -4.65
CA PRO A 175 27.71 7.77 -5.55
C PRO A 175 26.37 7.60 -4.86
N LEU A 176 25.33 8.08 -5.53
CA LEU A 176 23.93 7.89 -5.12
C LEU A 176 23.26 6.86 -6.00
N LEU A 177 22.25 6.18 -5.45
CA LEU A 177 21.46 5.18 -6.15
C LEU A 177 19.98 5.56 -6.13
N HIS A 178 19.39 5.75 -7.30
CA HIS A 178 17.95 5.93 -7.43
C HIS A 178 17.26 4.57 -7.55
N LEU A 179 16.55 4.18 -6.50
CA LEU A 179 15.69 2.99 -6.50
C LEU A 179 14.35 3.35 -7.16
N ARG A 180 14.06 2.71 -8.28
CA ARG A 180 12.90 3.08 -9.12
C ARG A 180 12.12 1.88 -9.64
N GLY A 181 10.91 2.16 -10.10
CA GLY A 181 10.17 1.21 -10.95
C GLY A 181 10.66 1.25 -12.39
N ALA A 182 10.31 0.21 -13.17
CA ALA A 182 10.58 0.18 -14.61
C ALA A 182 9.96 1.36 -15.35
N HIS A 183 8.77 1.79 -14.92
CA HIS A 183 8.08 2.97 -15.45
C HIS A 183 8.26 4.16 -14.52
N THR A 184 8.73 5.30 -15.04
CA THR A 184 8.87 6.56 -14.31
C THR A 184 8.34 7.70 -15.16
N THR A 185 7.86 8.75 -14.50
CA THR A 185 7.39 10.00 -15.15
C THR A 185 8.50 11.01 -15.35
N LEU A 186 9.60 10.88 -14.60
CA LEU A 186 10.76 11.75 -14.68
C LEU A 186 12.04 10.89 -14.68
N ASP A 187 12.93 11.16 -15.61
CA ASP A 187 14.29 10.59 -15.60
C ASP A 187 15.20 11.46 -14.72
N ILE A 188 15.32 11.07 -13.44
CA ILE A 188 16.14 11.79 -12.46
C ILE A 188 17.63 11.70 -12.80
N ALA A 189 18.09 10.58 -13.36
CA ALA A 189 19.51 10.47 -13.72
C ALA A 189 19.85 11.42 -14.86
N HIS A 190 18.97 11.59 -15.83
CA HIS A 190 19.15 12.61 -16.89
C HIS A 190 19.19 14.03 -16.31
N HIS A 191 18.37 14.32 -15.28
CA HIS A 191 18.37 15.63 -14.62
C HIS A 191 19.73 16.00 -14.02
N PHE A 192 20.48 15.01 -13.51
CA PHE A 192 21.79 15.23 -12.90
C PHE A 192 22.99 15.07 -13.86
N GLN A 193 22.74 14.80 -15.15
CA GLN A 193 23.81 14.75 -16.15
C GLN A 193 24.55 16.09 -16.22
N GLY A 194 25.89 16.04 -16.24
CA GLY A 194 26.74 17.23 -16.26
C GLY A 194 26.85 17.97 -14.93
N THR A 195 26.21 17.51 -13.87
CA THR A 195 26.39 18.02 -12.50
C THR A 195 27.47 17.24 -11.75
N ARG A 196 27.76 17.65 -10.51
CA ARG A 196 28.71 16.92 -9.62
C ARG A 196 28.06 15.69 -8.97
N ILE A 197 26.75 15.52 -9.08
CA ILE A 197 26.01 14.41 -8.46
C ILE A 197 26.19 13.17 -9.33
N ASN A 198 26.87 12.16 -8.77
CA ASN A 198 27.01 10.85 -9.39
C ASN A 198 25.79 9.99 -9.02
N LEU A 199 24.82 9.86 -9.93
CA LEU A 199 23.59 9.12 -9.71
C LEU A 199 23.50 7.93 -10.66
N GLN A 200 23.30 6.76 -10.07
CA GLN A 200 22.98 5.51 -10.78
C GLN A 200 21.50 5.15 -10.60
N ASN A 201 20.95 4.39 -11.53
CA ASN A 201 19.58 3.89 -11.44
C ASN A 201 19.58 2.39 -11.17
N LEU A 202 18.69 1.93 -10.30
CA LEU A 202 18.36 0.51 -10.12
C LEU A 202 16.85 0.32 -10.20
N VAL A 203 16.41 -0.49 -11.14
CA VAL A 203 15.01 -0.92 -11.23
C VAL A 203 14.79 -2.04 -10.22
N THR A 204 13.97 -1.79 -9.20
CA THR A 204 13.69 -2.75 -8.12
C THR A 204 12.31 -3.40 -8.25
N TYR A 205 11.43 -2.82 -9.06
CA TYR A 205 10.10 -3.36 -9.30
C TYR A 205 9.57 -2.96 -10.68
N GLN A 206 8.59 -3.72 -11.14
CA GLN A 206 7.82 -3.40 -12.34
C GLN A 206 6.32 -3.44 -12.05
N GLN A 207 5.56 -2.77 -12.92
CA GLN A 207 4.09 -2.78 -12.88
C GLN A 207 3.59 -3.63 -14.04
N ILE A 208 2.99 -4.76 -13.73
CA ILE A 208 2.36 -5.68 -14.69
C ILE A 208 0.88 -5.34 -14.78
N GLU A 209 0.39 -5.18 -15.99
CA GLU A 209 -1.04 -4.95 -16.26
C GLU A 209 -1.83 -6.22 -15.97
N GLN A 210 -2.99 -6.03 -15.34
CA GLN A 210 -3.92 -7.10 -15.02
C GLN A 210 -5.27 -6.79 -15.66
N THR A 211 -5.94 -7.82 -16.13
CA THR A 211 -7.34 -7.73 -16.53
C THR A 211 -8.23 -7.74 -15.31
N LEU A 212 -9.32 -6.96 -15.35
CA LEU A 212 -10.36 -7.07 -14.32
C LEU A 212 -10.97 -8.48 -14.34
N LYS A 213 -11.36 -8.95 -13.18
CA LYS A 213 -12.08 -10.22 -13.04
C LYS A 213 -13.44 -10.13 -13.75
N HIS A 214 -13.91 -11.26 -14.21
CA HIS A 214 -15.20 -11.35 -14.89
C HIS A 214 -16.35 -10.77 -14.03
N GLU A 215 -16.36 -11.07 -12.72
CA GLU A 215 -17.36 -10.58 -11.78
C GLU A 215 -17.32 -9.05 -11.62
N THR A 216 -16.12 -8.45 -11.64
CA THR A 216 -15.95 -7.00 -11.59
C THR A 216 -16.45 -6.35 -12.87
N TYR A 217 -16.16 -6.98 -14.01
CA TYR A 217 -16.63 -6.51 -15.31
C TYR A 217 -18.16 -6.54 -15.38
N GLN A 218 -18.79 -7.65 -14.95
CA GLN A 218 -20.25 -7.78 -14.86
C GLN A 218 -20.85 -6.74 -13.91
N MET A 219 -20.21 -6.49 -12.77
CA MET A 219 -20.65 -5.46 -11.82
C MET A 219 -20.65 -4.07 -12.47
N LEU A 220 -19.60 -3.70 -13.20
CA LEU A 220 -19.53 -2.42 -13.91
C LEU A 220 -20.61 -2.28 -14.98
N GLN A 221 -20.99 -3.36 -15.65
CA GLN A 221 -22.07 -3.35 -16.66
C GLN A 221 -23.47 -3.29 -16.06
N SER A 222 -23.67 -3.87 -14.87
CA SER A 222 -25.00 -4.08 -14.28
C SER A 222 -25.32 -3.15 -13.09
N ALA A 223 -24.32 -2.61 -12.42
CA ALA A 223 -24.50 -1.72 -11.29
C ALA A 223 -24.95 -0.32 -11.75
N GLY A 224 -25.94 0.24 -11.08
CA GLY A 224 -26.42 1.59 -11.39
C GLY A 224 -25.36 2.67 -11.16
N ARG A 225 -24.48 2.49 -10.17
CA ARG A 225 -23.41 3.44 -9.87
C ARG A 225 -22.24 2.76 -9.20
N VAL A 226 -21.04 2.96 -9.74
CA VAL A 226 -19.78 2.56 -9.11
C VAL A 226 -18.88 3.80 -8.97
N ILE A 227 -18.24 3.94 -7.82
CA ILE A 227 -17.28 5.00 -7.52
C ILE A 227 -15.88 4.43 -7.69
N LEU A 228 -15.05 5.07 -8.50
CA LEU A 228 -13.70 4.62 -8.82
C LEU A 228 -12.67 5.66 -8.35
N PRO A 229 -12.07 5.50 -7.16
CA PRO A 229 -10.91 6.29 -6.75
C PRO A 229 -9.68 5.91 -7.56
N ILE A 230 -9.14 6.84 -8.34
CA ILE A 230 -8.04 6.62 -9.30
C ILE A 230 -6.84 7.45 -8.88
N PHE A 231 -5.68 6.79 -8.72
CA PHE A 231 -4.50 7.36 -8.07
C PHE A 231 -3.30 7.57 -9.01
N SER A 232 -3.41 7.20 -10.27
CA SER A 232 -2.33 7.43 -11.23
C SER A 232 -2.85 7.62 -12.64
N PRO A 233 -2.15 8.44 -13.47
CA PRO A 233 -2.51 8.60 -14.88
C PRO A 233 -2.44 7.29 -15.67
N ARG A 234 -1.54 6.37 -15.29
CA ARG A 234 -1.44 5.05 -15.93
C ARG A 234 -2.68 4.21 -15.62
N SER A 235 -3.10 4.13 -14.36
CA SER A 235 -4.33 3.42 -13.98
C SER A 235 -5.56 4.00 -14.67
N ALA A 236 -5.64 5.33 -14.79
CA ALA A 236 -6.73 5.99 -15.50
C ALA A 236 -6.77 5.55 -16.98
N ARG A 237 -5.63 5.60 -17.68
CA ARG A 237 -5.58 5.18 -19.09
C ARG A 237 -5.95 3.72 -19.29
N LEU A 238 -5.49 2.82 -18.41
CA LEU A 238 -5.83 1.39 -18.49
C LEU A 238 -7.33 1.14 -18.28
N LEU A 239 -7.93 1.77 -17.26
CA LEU A 239 -9.37 1.68 -17.00
C LEU A 239 -10.19 2.24 -18.15
N CYS A 240 -9.85 3.46 -18.60
CA CYS A 240 -10.57 4.14 -19.67
C CYS A 240 -10.40 3.47 -21.04
N GLY A 241 -9.41 2.60 -21.20
CA GLY A 241 -9.22 1.76 -22.39
C GLY A 241 -10.08 0.49 -22.40
N LEU A 242 -10.80 0.19 -21.34
CA LEU A 242 -11.75 -0.92 -21.32
C LEU A 242 -13.01 -0.57 -22.11
N ASP A 243 -13.56 -1.55 -22.82
CA ASP A 243 -14.82 -1.41 -23.55
C ASP A 243 -16.00 -1.48 -22.59
N LEU A 244 -16.27 -0.35 -21.93
CA LEU A 244 -17.31 -0.18 -20.90
C LEU A 244 -18.02 1.17 -21.06
N ASP A 245 -19.29 1.20 -20.74
CA ASP A 245 -20.04 2.45 -20.58
C ASP A 245 -19.78 3.04 -19.19
N TRP A 246 -19.13 4.19 -19.16
CA TRP A 246 -18.76 4.89 -17.93
C TRP A 246 -19.79 5.95 -17.48
N THR A 247 -20.86 6.21 -18.28
CA THR A 247 -21.84 7.28 -18.02
C THR A 247 -22.59 7.14 -16.71
N GLY A 248 -22.76 5.92 -16.20
CA GLY A 248 -23.36 5.64 -14.89
C GLY A 248 -22.41 5.79 -13.69
N HIS A 249 -21.10 5.97 -13.91
CA HIS A 249 -20.07 5.82 -12.89
C HIS A 249 -19.41 7.16 -12.52
N ILE A 250 -18.78 7.18 -11.33
CA ILE A 250 -18.06 8.34 -10.81
C ILE A 250 -16.56 8.03 -10.73
N ALA A 251 -15.72 8.83 -11.37
CA ALA A 251 -14.30 8.81 -11.16
C ALA A 251 -13.90 9.85 -10.10
N VAL A 252 -13.18 9.42 -9.06
CA VAL A 252 -12.52 10.32 -8.10
C VAL A 252 -11.03 10.32 -8.42
N ALA A 253 -10.57 11.38 -9.07
CA ALA A 253 -9.19 11.49 -9.57
C ALA A 253 -8.31 12.20 -8.53
N ILE A 254 -7.13 11.64 -8.24
CA ILE A 254 -6.17 12.25 -7.30
C ILE A 254 -5.57 13.57 -7.80
N SER A 255 -5.62 13.81 -9.11
CA SER A 255 -5.07 15.01 -9.74
C SER A 255 -5.73 15.29 -11.09
N GLN A 256 -5.50 16.49 -11.63
CA GLN A 256 -6.00 16.88 -12.95
C GLN A 256 -5.51 15.91 -14.06
N ALA A 257 -4.23 15.50 -14.04
CA ALA A 257 -3.69 14.56 -15.01
C ALA A 257 -4.35 13.17 -14.98
N VAL A 258 -4.98 12.79 -13.86
CA VAL A 258 -5.77 11.57 -13.73
C VAL A 258 -7.19 11.76 -14.21
N SER A 259 -7.77 12.96 -14.05
CA SER A 259 -9.15 13.22 -14.44
C SER A 259 -9.35 13.32 -15.97
N GLU A 260 -8.34 13.73 -16.69
CA GLU A 260 -8.41 13.93 -18.13
C GLU A 260 -8.84 12.67 -18.90
N PRO A 261 -8.14 11.51 -18.76
CA PRO A 261 -8.59 10.27 -19.41
C PRO A 261 -10.01 9.87 -19.03
N CYS A 262 -10.42 10.11 -17.75
CA CYS A 262 -11.77 9.76 -17.29
C CYS A 262 -12.86 10.60 -17.96
N ARG A 263 -12.61 11.91 -18.14
CA ARG A 263 -13.54 12.77 -18.88
C ARG A 263 -13.66 12.36 -20.35
N MET A 264 -12.51 12.04 -20.97
CA MET A 264 -12.49 11.58 -22.37
C MET A 264 -13.24 10.25 -22.55
N ALA A 265 -13.18 9.36 -21.57
CA ALA A 265 -13.89 8.07 -21.58
C ALA A 265 -15.40 8.20 -21.31
N GLY A 266 -15.90 9.39 -20.94
CA GLY A 266 -17.32 9.63 -20.73
C GLY A 266 -17.86 9.21 -19.37
N PHE A 267 -17.03 9.25 -18.30
CA PHE A 267 -17.56 9.09 -16.95
C PHE A 267 -18.67 10.09 -16.66
N GLY A 268 -19.77 9.62 -16.04
CA GLY A 268 -20.91 10.47 -15.74
C GLY A 268 -20.56 11.62 -14.80
N GLU A 269 -19.61 11.39 -13.90
CA GLU A 269 -19.07 12.44 -13.03
C GLU A 269 -17.56 12.20 -12.83
N VAL A 270 -16.77 13.28 -12.88
CA VAL A 270 -15.33 13.25 -12.60
C VAL A 270 -14.98 14.31 -11.58
N ILE A 271 -14.65 13.87 -10.37
CA ILE A 271 -14.30 14.72 -9.23
C ILE A 271 -12.79 14.69 -9.06
N VAL A 272 -12.16 15.85 -8.99
CA VAL A 272 -10.73 15.96 -8.70
C VAL A 272 -10.53 16.24 -7.22
N SER A 273 -9.69 15.45 -6.57
CA SER A 273 -9.32 15.66 -5.18
C SER A 273 -8.62 17.01 -4.99
N PRO A 274 -8.98 17.80 -3.96
CA PRO A 274 -8.35 19.10 -3.69
C PRO A 274 -6.83 19.00 -3.44
N LYS A 275 -6.38 17.86 -2.91
CA LYS A 275 -4.95 17.56 -2.68
C LYS A 275 -4.61 16.18 -3.22
N SER A 276 -3.37 16.02 -3.68
CA SER A 276 -2.89 14.72 -4.21
C SER A 276 -2.40 13.80 -3.08
N ASP A 277 -3.25 13.57 -2.07
CA ASP A 277 -2.96 12.70 -0.94
C ASP A 277 -4.14 11.77 -0.61
N THR A 278 -3.86 10.75 0.19
CA THR A 278 -4.82 9.71 0.54
C THR A 278 -5.98 10.26 1.39
N VAL A 279 -5.71 11.22 2.28
CA VAL A 279 -6.74 11.78 3.17
C VAL A 279 -7.78 12.53 2.36
N SER A 280 -7.32 13.40 1.45
CA SER A 280 -8.21 14.15 0.57
C SER A 280 -9.03 13.25 -0.36
N MET A 281 -8.42 12.15 -0.87
CA MET A 281 -9.15 11.15 -1.64
C MET A 281 -10.24 10.46 -0.83
N LEU A 282 -9.98 10.14 0.44
CA LEU A 282 -10.98 9.59 1.36
C LEU A 282 -12.10 10.60 1.66
N ASP A 283 -11.75 11.89 1.88
CA ASP A 283 -12.70 12.95 2.17
C ASP A 283 -13.70 13.17 1.02
N VAL A 284 -13.22 13.02 -0.23
CA VAL A 284 -14.06 13.08 -1.42
C VAL A 284 -14.86 11.81 -1.65
N THR A 285 -14.25 10.64 -1.47
CA THR A 285 -14.88 9.35 -1.81
C THR A 285 -15.96 8.95 -0.82
N THR A 286 -15.73 9.13 0.49
CA THR A 286 -16.66 8.65 1.53
C THR A 286 -18.07 9.24 1.43
N PRO A 287 -18.27 10.55 1.23
CA PRO A 287 -19.61 11.13 1.13
C PRO A 287 -20.43 10.63 -0.07
N LEU A 288 -19.77 10.17 -1.14
CA LEU A 288 -20.45 9.65 -2.33
C LEU A 288 -21.18 8.32 -2.07
N MET A 289 -20.85 7.64 -0.97
CA MET A 289 -21.53 6.42 -0.52
C MET A 289 -22.88 6.69 0.16
N ALA A 290 -23.13 7.92 0.59
CA ALA A 290 -24.43 8.28 1.10
C ALA A 290 -25.43 8.27 -0.08
N ALA A 291 -26.50 7.48 0.04
CA ALA A 291 -27.59 7.51 -0.93
C ALA A 291 -28.10 8.96 -1.02
N LYS A 292 -28.06 9.55 -2.21
CA LYS A 292 -28.86 10.75 -2.44
C LYS A 292 -30.31 10.28 -2.35
N SER A 293 -30.96 10.55 -1.21
CA SER A 293 -32.43 10.54 -1.12
C SER A 293 -32.88 11.60 -2.12
N GLY A 294 -33.26 11.18 -3.30
CA GLY A 294 -33.87 12.00 -4.31
C GLY A 294 -35.37 11.85 -4.25
#